data_bb74549fc41fab5c8aa3388dc202a830
#
_entry.id   bb74549fc41fab5c8aa3388dc202a830
#
_cell.length_a   1.000
_cell.length_b   1.000
_cell.length_c   1.000
_cell.angle_alpha   90.00
_cell.angle_beta   90.00
_cell.angle_gamma   90.00
#
_symmetry.space_group_name_H-M   'P 1'
#
loop_
_entity.id
_entity.type
_entity.pdbx_description
1 polymer ?
#
loop_
_entity_poly.entity_id
_entity_poly.type
_entity_poly.pdbx_seq_one_letter_code
_entity_poly.pdbx_strand_id
1 'polypeptide(L)'
;MTAVNLKTLLTKANRNNYSVAGLVVISWEDAIAYTEAANETKIPIILQAGPSCRQFTPVSILGKMFRHLAEQTKTPICCHLDHGF
;
A
#
# COMPACT_ATOMS: atom_id res chain seq x y z
N MET A 1 -10.66 1.82 -10.46
CA MET A 1 -10.26 1.59 -9.06
C MET A 1 -8.89 0.96 -9.01
N THR A 2 -7.96 1.56 -8.27
CA THR A 2 -6.55 1.16 -8.25
C THR A 2 -6.15 0.35 -7.01
N ALA A 3 -7.06 0.17 -6.05
CA ALA A 3 -6.81 -0.74 -4.93
C ALA A 3 -6.83 -2.18 -5.45
N VAL A 4 -5.74 -2.91 -5.21
CA VAL A 4 -5.59 -4.29 -5.68
C VAL A 4 -5.19 -5.20 -4.52
N ASN A 5 -5.47 -6.49 -4.63
CA ASN A 5 -5.03 -7.44 -3.62
C ASN A 5 -3.58 -7.88 -3.90
N LEU A 6 -2.94 -8.41 -2.86
CA LEU A 6 -1.53 -8.80 -2.92
C LEU A 6 -1.27 -9.88 -3.96
N LYS A 7 -2.16 -10.86 -4.05
CA LYS A 7 -2.00 -11.97 -5.01
C LYS A 7 -1.95 -11.46 -6.45
N THR A 8 -2.87 -10.57 -6.82
CA THR A 8 -2.93 -9.98 -8.16
C THR A 8 -1.63 -9.24 -8.48
N LEU A 9 -1.18 -8.41 -7.55
CA LEU A 9 0.01 -7.59 -7.72
C LEU A 9 1.27 -8.45 -7.87
N LEU A 10 1.46 -9.43 -6.99
CA LEU A 10 2.64 -10.29 -7.00
C LEU A 10 2.65 -11.28 -8.17
N THR A 11 1.49 -11.75 -8.59
CA THR A 11 1.40 -12.64 -9.76
C THR A 11 1.89 -11.93 -11.01
N LYS A 12 1.46 -10.68 -11.21
CA LYS A 12 1.91 -9.88 -12.34
C LYS A 12 3.40 -9.61 -12.28
N ALA A 13 3.91 -9.26 -11.09
CA ALA A 13 5.34 -9.01 -10.89
C ALA A 13 6.17 -10.26 -11.21
N ASN A 14 5.73 -11.42 -10.76
CA ASN A 14 6.42 -12.68 -11.00
C ASN A 14 6.45 -13.03 -12.49
N ARG A 15 5.35 -12.84 -13.20
CA ARG A 15 5.26 -13.10 -14.63
C ARG A 15 6.20 -12.22 -15.45
N ASN A 16 6.40 -10.99 -15.01
CA ASN A 16 7.18 -9.99 -15.73
C ASN A 16 8.57 -9.77 -15.14
N ASN A 17 8.98 -10.62 -14.20
CA ASN A 17 10.32 -10.62 -13.59
C ASN A 17 10.72 -9.29 -12.96
N TYR A 18 9.83 -8.69 -12.18
CA TYR A 18 10.17 -7.49 -11.40
C TYR A 18 9.73 -7.64 -9.94
N SER A 19 10.33 -6.84 -9.07
CA SER A 19 10.00 -6.80 -7.65
C SER A 19 9.03 -5.65 -7.37
N VAL A 20 8.27 -5.79 -6.29
CA VAL A 20 7.38 -4.74 -5.81
C VAL A 20 7.83 -4.30 -4.42
N ALA A 21 7.97 -3.00 -4.23
CA ALA A 21 8.38 -2.46 -2.93
C ALA A 21 7.22 -2.53 -1.94
N GLY A 22 7.50 -3.06 -0.75
CA GLY A 22 6.61 -2.96 0.40
C GLY A 22 7.12 -1.86 1.31
N LEU A 23 6.34 -0.82 1.52
CA LEU A 23 6.76 0.38 2.23
C LEU A 23 6.03 0.51 3.56
N VAL A 24 6.79 0.56 4.65
CA VAL A 24 6.24 0.66 6.00
C VAL A 24 5.64 2.03 6.23
N VAL A 25 4.38 2.05 6.61
CA VAL A 25 3.67 3.28 6.94
C VAL A 25 3.64 3.44 8.45
N ILE A 26 4.11 4.58 8.94
CA ILE A 26 4.05 4.94 10.35
C ILE A 26 2.89 5.91 10.58
N SER A 27 2.70 6.86 9.68
CA SER A 27 1.71 7.91 9.81
C SER A 27 0.99 8.18 8.48
N TRP A 28 -0.04 9.01 8.55
CA TRP A 28 -0.79 9.46 7.37
C TRP A 28 0.12 10.15 6.34
N GLU A 29 1.07 10.95 6.81
CA GLU A 29 1.99 11.67 5.94
C GLU A 29 2.88 10.74 5.11
N ASP A 30 3.35 9.64 5.72
CA ASP A 30 4.13 8.62 5.01
C ASP A 30 3.30 7.99 3.89
N ALA A 31 2.06 7.63 4.20
CA ALA A 31 1.18 7.00 3.23
C ALA A 31 0.89 7.93 2.05
N ILE A 32 0.67 9.22 2.31
CA ILE A 32 0.48 10.23 1.26
C ILE A 32 1.73 10.31 0.38
N ALA A 33 2.91 10.42 0.99
CA ALA A 33 4.16 10.54 0.25
C ALA A 33 4.42 9.34 -0.65
N TYR A 34 4.19 8.13 -0.13
CA TYR A 34 4.39 6.90 -0.91
C TYR A 34 3.41 6.79 -2.07
N THR A 35 2.13 7.12 -1.85
CA THR A 35 1.13 7.03 -2.92
C THR A 35 1.35 8.11 -3.99
N GLU A 36 1.77 9.30 -3.61
CA GLU A 36 2.13 10.34 -4.58
C GLU A 36 3.32 9.92 -5.43
N ALA A 37 4.36 9.35 -4.80
CA ALA A 37 5.53 8.84 -5.51
C ALA A 37 5.16 7.72 -6.48
N ALA A 38 4.32 6.79 -6.04
CA ALA A 38 3.83 5.70 -6.90
C ALA A 38 3.06 6.24 -8.10
N ASN A 39 2.22 7.24 -7.87
CA ASN A 39 1.43 7.83 -8.94
C ASN A 39 2.29 8.59 -9.95
N GLU A 40 3.30 9.33 -9.50
CA GLU A 40 4.21 10.05 -10.37
C GLU A 40 5.09 9.12 -11.20
N THR A 41 5.62 8.08 -10.57
CA THR A 41 6.53 7.13 -11.22
C THR A 41 5.80 6.02 -11.98
N LYS A 42 4.50 5.87 -11.74
CA LYS A 42 3.67 4.78 -12.28
C LYS A 42 4.18 3.40 -11.87
N ILE A 43 4.77 3.31 -10.67
CA ILE A 43 5.29 2.07 -10.12
C ILE A 43 4.34 1.58 -9.02
N PRO A 44 3.76 0.39 -9.15
CA PRO A 44 2.91 -0.18 -8.09
C PRO A 44 3.67 -0.38 -6.80
N ILE A 45 2.99 -0.18 -5.67
CA ILE A 45 3.59 -0.36 -4.35
C ILE A 45 2.66 -1.12 -3.41
N ILE A 46 3.23 -1.60 -2.31
CA ILE A 46 2.49 -2.20 -1.20
C ILE A 46 2.64 -1.27 0.00
N LEU A 47 1.53 -0.79 0.55
CA LEU A 47 1.53 -0.04 1.81
C LEU A 47 1.43 -1.05 2.94
N GLN A 48 2.40 -1.07 3.85
CA GLN A 48 2.47 -2.02 4.95
C GLN A 48 2.18 -1.36 6.28
N ALA A 49 1.12 -1.82 6.96
CA ALA A 49 0.76 -1.36 8.30
C ALA A 49 1.27 -2.37 9.32
N GLY A 50 2.36 -2.04 9.98
CA GLY A 50 2.98 -2.86 11.01
C GLY A 50 2.41 -2.60 12.41
N PRO A 51 2.91 -3.33 13.44
CA PRO A 51 2.45 -3.15 14.81
C PRO A 51 2.58 -1.72 15.32
N SER A 52 3.65 -1.02 14.99
CA SER A 52 3.85 0.37 15.43
C SER A 52 2.75 1.30 14.93
N CYS A 53 2.35 1.16 13.68
CA CYS A 53 1.27 1.95 13.10
C CYS A 53 -0.07 1.60 13.76
N ARG A 54 -0.35 0.30 13.93
CA ARG A 54 -1.61 -0.19 14.50
C ARG A 54 -1.77 0.14 15.98
N GLN A 55 -0.67 0.42 16.66
CA GLN A 55 -0.69 0.82 18.07
C GLN A 55 -1.41 2.17 18.26
N PHE A 56 -1.30 3.05 17.29
CA PHE A 56 -1.87 4.40 17.35
C PHE A 56 -3.14 4.56 16.52
N THR A 57 -3.31 3.75 15.47
CA THR A 57 -4.46 3.87 14.57
C THR A 57 -5.10 2.49 14.37
N PRO A 58 -6.40 2.35 14.71
CA PRO A 58 -7.10 1.08 14.53
C PRO A 58 -7.07 0.59 13.08
N VAL A 59 -7.01 -0.73 12.89
CA VAL A 59 -6.98 -1.36 11.56
C VAL A 59 -8.16 -0.90 10.70
N SER A 60 -9.34 -0.77 11.29
CA SER A 60 -10.53 -0.31 10.55
C SER A 60 -10.36 1.08 9.96
N ILE A 61 -9.66 1.96 10.68
CA ILE A 61 -9.39 3.33 10.19
C ILE A 61 -8.27 3.30 9.15
N LEU A 62 -7.20 2.54 9.42
CA LEU A 62 -6.10 2.38 8.46
C LEU A 62 -6.59 1.87 7.12
N GLY A 63 -7.47 0.88 7.14
CA GLY A 63 -8.05 0.33 5.90
C GLY A 63 -8.76 1.40 5.08
N LYS A 64 -9.55 2.24 5.74
CA LYS A 64 -10.26 3.34 5.07
C LYS A 64 -9.31 4.39 4.51
N MET A 65 -8.27 4.74 5.27
CA MET A 65 -7.26 5.71 4.86
C MET A 65 -6.50 5.22 3.64
N PHE A 66 -6.00 3.99 3.68
CA PHE A 66 -5.23 3.41 2.57
C PHE A 66 -6.09 3.25 1.32
N ARG A 67 -7.33 2.81 1.49
CA ARG A 67 -8.26 2.68 0.37
C ARG A 67 -8.54 4.04 -0.27
N HIS A 68 -8.74 5.07 0.54
CA HIS A 68 -8.92 6.43 0.04
C HIS A 68 -7.73 6.86 -0.83
N LEU A 69 -6.51 6.65 -0.33
CA LEU A 69 -5.31 7.01 -1.07
C LEU A 69 -5.16 6.20 -2.37
N ALA A 70 -5.45 4.89 -2.30
CA ALA A 70 -5.39 4.04 -3.48
C ALA A 70 -6.38 4.50 -4.56
N GLU A 71 -7.56 4.93 -4.16
CA GLU A 71 -8.58 5.41 -5.10
C GLU A 71 -8.22 6.76 -5.73
N GLN A 72 -7.33 7.53 -5.11
CA GLN A 72 -6.86 8.80 -5.65
C GLN A 72 -5.74 8.64 -6.68
N THR A 73 -5.19 7.44 -6.83
CA THR A 73 -4.09 7.19 -7.76
C THR A 73 -4.54 6.41 -8.98
N LYS A 74 -3.78 6.49 -10.06
CA LYS A 74 -3.96 5.67 -11.27
C LYS A 74 -3.03 4.48 -11.29
N THR A 75 -2.14 4.36 -10.30
CA THR A 75 -1.19 3.28 -10.16
C THR A 75 -1.72 2.27 -9.14
N PRO A 76 -1.59 0.96 -9.38
CA PRO A 76 -2.06 -0.06 -8.43
C PRO A 76 -1.39 0.06 -7.07
N ILE A 77 -2.20 0.09 -6.01
CA ILE A 77 -1.76 0.17 -4.62
C ILE A 77 -2.35 -1.02 -3.87
N CYS A 78 -1.52 -1.82 -3.23
CA CYS A 78 -1.95 -2.90 -2.34
C CYS A 78 -1.74 -2.48 -0.90
N CYS A 79 -2.69 -2.81 -0.04
CA CYS A 79 -2.58 -2.55 1.41
C CYS A 79 -2.38 -3.88 2.12
N HIS A 80 -1.35 -3.96 2.96
CA HIS A 80 -0.93 -5.19 3.61
C HIS A 80 -0.80 -5.00 5.13
N LEU A 81 -1.39 -5.94 5.88
CA LEU A 81 -1.25 -6.00 7.33
C LEU A 81 0.02 -6.77 7.65
N ASP A 82 1.10 -6.02 7.90
CA ASP A 82 2.41 -6.60 8.18
C ASP A 82 2.49 -7.09 9.62
N HIS A 83 3.09 -8.27 9.84
CA HIS A 83 3.11 -8.91 11.17
C HIS A 83 1.71 -8.98 11.76
N GLY A 84 0.84 -9.78 11.19
CA GLY A 84 -0.59 -9.85 11.50
C GLY A 84 -0.98 -10.38 12.89
N PHE A 85 -0.36 -9.90 13.94
CA PHE A 85 -0.68 -10.25 15.32
C PHE A 85 -1.12 -9.04 16.14
#